data_a29074eb45dc7fbb1a6f71b48aa0152d
#
_entry.id   a29074eb45dc7fbb1a6f71b48aa0152d
#
_cell.length_a   1.000
_cell.length_b   1.000
_cell.length_c   1.000
_cell.angle_alpha   90.00
_cell.angle_beta   90.00
_cell.angle_gamma   90.00
#
_symmetry.space_group_name_H-M   'P 1'
#
loop_
_entity.id
_entity.type
_entity.pdbx_description
1 polymer ?
#
loop_
_entity_poly.entity_id
_entity_poly.type
_entity_poly.pdbx_seq_one_letter_code
_entity_poly.pdbx_strand_id
1 'polypeptide(L)'
;MASEYEKMIAGDYYRPADPELRALAKASREKQEAFNQEVDPKKGAAIIKEWFGSTGENLYLNRQVLVDYGVNIHLGENFYANYNLTMLDICPITIGNNAMIGPNCQFLTPLHPLDP
;
A
#
# COMPACT_ATOMS: atom_id res chain seq x y z
N MET A 1 23.14 12.29 2.81
CA MET A 1 22.76 11.81 1.50
C MET A 1 21.46 11.03 1.60
N ALA A 2 20.62 11.17 0.60
CA ALA A 2 19.34 10.48 0.60
C ALA A 2 19.52 8.97 0.36
N SER A 3 18.77 8.15 1.10
CA SER A 3 18.72 6.72 0.86
C SER A 3 17.95 6.45 -0.45
N GLU A 4 18.03 5.23 -0.95
CA GLU A 4 17.23 4.87 -2.12
C GLU A 4 15.73 4.94 -1.82
N TYR A 5 15.34 4.60 -0.58
CA TYR A 5 13.95 4.76 -0.16
C TYR A 5 13.51 6.22 -0.21
N GLU A 6 14.33 7.12 0.33
CA GLU A 6 13.99 8.55 0.31
C GLU A 6 13.88 9.08 -1.12
N LYS A 7 14.76 8.65 -2.00
CA LYS A 7 14.68 9.01 -3.42
C LYS A 7 13.39 8.50 -4.04
N MET A 8 13.05 7.25 -3.75
CA MET A 8 11.86 6.61 -4.31
C MET A 8 10.59 7.37 -3.93
N ILE A 9 10.40 7.66 -2.65
CA ILE A 9 9.17 8.33 -2.20
C ILE A 9 9.10 9.78 -2.63
N ALA A 10 10.24 10.37 -2.99
CA ALA A 10 10.31 11.74 -3.50
C ALA A 10 10.05 11.82 -5.01
N GLY A 11 9.94 10.68 -5.68
CA GLY A 11 9.75 10.65 -7.13
C GLY A 11 11.02 10.78 -7.93
N ASP A 12 12.18 10.63 -7.28
CA ASP A 12 13.48 10.67 -7.94
C ASP A 12 13.87 9.31 -8.49
N TYR A 13 14.92 9.28 -9.31
CA TYR A 13 15.50 8.01 -9.74
C TYR A 13 16.08 7.28 -8.54
N TYR A 14 15.85 5.98 -8.47
CA TYR A 14 16.32 5.14 -7.37
C TYR A 14 16.64 3.74 -7.89
N ARG A 15 17.32 2.94 -7.07
CA ARG A 15 17.67 1.57 -7.42
C ARG A 15 16.70 0.59 -6.78
N PRO A 16 15.79 -0.02 -7.54
CA PRO A 16 14.81 -0.97 -6.99
C PRO A 16 15.45 -2.18 -6.29
N ALA A 17 16.65 -2.56 -6.67
CA ALA A 17 17.34 -3.70 -6.09
C ALA A 17 18.09 -3.37 -4.80
N ASP A 18 17.97 -2.14 -4.30
CA ASP A 18 18.58 -1.74 -3.03
C ASP A 18 18.13 -2.66 -1.89
N PRO A 19 19.05 -3.10 -1.01
CA PRO A 19 18.69 -4.05 0.05
C PRO A 19 17.55 -3.60 0.97
N GLU A 20 17.49 -2.32 1.32
CA GLU A 20 16.39 -1.79 2.14
C GLU A 20 15.06 -1.94 1.42
N LEU A 21 15.02 -1.57 0.14
CA LEU A 21 13.80 -1.67 -0.64
C LEU A 21 13.36 -3.10 -0.85
N ARG A 22 14.30 -4.00 -1.06
CA ARG A 22 13.98 -5.43 -1.21
C ARG A 22 13.42 -6.01 0.08
N ALA A 23 13.95 -5.61 1.22
CA ALA A 23 13.44 -6.05 2.52
C ALA A 23 12.01 -5.54 2.76
N LEU A 24 11.75 -4.27 2.44
CA LEU A 24 10.41 -3.69 2.57
C LEU A 24 9.41 -4.39 1.64
N ALA A 25 9.82 -4.67 0.41
CA ALA A 25 8.96 -5.36 -0.55
C ALA A 25 8.63 -6.79 -0.09
N LYS A 26 9.61 -7.48 0.47
CA LYS A 26 9.40 -8.84 0.98
C LYS A 26 8.43 -8.84 2.15
N ALA A 27 8.63 -7.93 3.12
CA ALA A 27 7.74 -7.80 4.26
C ALA A 27 6.32 -7.47 3.81
N SER A 28 6.19 -6.62 2.80
CA SER A 28 4.89 -6.26 2.24
C SER A 28 4.19 -7.47 1.63
N ARG A 29 4.92 -8.27 0.85
CA ARG A 29 4.32 -9.47 0.24
C ARG A 29 3.81 -10.45 1.28
N GLU A 30 4.54 -10.61 2.39
CA GLU A 30 4.11 -11.48 3.48
C GLU A 30 2.79 -11.00 4.09
N LYS A 31 2.68 -9.70 4.33
CA LYS A 31 1.44 -9.12 4.85
C LYS A 31 0.30 -9.21 3.83
N GLN A 32 0.59 -9.01 2.57
CA GLN A 32 -0.40 -9.11 1.50
C GLN A 32 -0.99 -10.51 1.41
N GLU A 33 -0.14 -11.53 1.46
CA GLU A 33 -0.63 -12.91 1.45
C GLU A 33 -1.47 -13.21 2.67
N ALA A 34 -1.02 -12.78 3.85
CA ALA A 34 -1.78 -12.99 5.09
C ALA A 34 -3.16 -12.33 4.99
N PHE A 35 -3.23 -11.10 4.51
CA PHE A 35 -4.51 -10.41 4.36
C PHE A 35 -5.41 -11.13 3.36
N ASN A 36 -4.86 -11.49 2.21
CA ASN A 36 -5.68 -12.07 1.13
C ASN A 36 -6.16 -13.49 1.42
N GLN A 37 -5.61 -14.13 2.45
CA GLN A 37 -6.08 -15.43 2.91
C GLN A 37 -7.00 -15.33 4.13
N GLU A 38 -7.05 -14.18 4.78
CA GLU A 38 -7.85 -14.00 6.00
C GLU A 38 -9.32 -13.78 5.65
N VAL A 39 -10.20 -14.60 6.20
CA VAL A 39 -11.63 -14.50 5.94
C VAL A 39 -12.38 -13.66 6.98
N ASP A 40 -11.79 -13.42 8.14
CA ASP A 40 -12.41 -12.61 9.20
C ASP A 40 -12.08 -11.13 8.96
N PRO A 41 -13.10 -10.27 8.74
CA PRO A 41 -12.84 -8.84 8.48
C PRO A 41 -12.09 -8.13 9.59
N LYS A 42 -12.30 -8.52 10.85
CA LYS A 42 -11.60 -7.87 11.97
C LYS A 42 -10.13 -8.24 11.97
N LYS A 43 -9.80 -9.50 11.69
CA LYS A 43 -8.40 -9.92 11.59
C LYS A 43 -7.74 -9.30 10.36
N GLY A 44 -8.49 -9.19 9.26
CA GLY A 44 -7.99 -8.53 8.07
C GLY A 44 -7.66 -7.07 8.35
N ALA A 45 -8.54 -6.35 9.04
CA ALA A 45 -8.27 -4.95 9.40
C ALA A 45 -7.04 -4.82 10.29
N ALA A 46 -6.83 -5.77 11.21
CA ALA A 46 -5.64 -5.75 12.05
C ALA A 46 -4.37 -5.91 11.24
N ILE A 47 -4.38 -6.77 10.22
CA ILE A 47 -3.24 -6.94 9.33
C ILE A 47 -2.95 -5.64 8.57
N ILE A 48 -3.99 -4.97 8.07
CA ILE A 48 -3.82 -3.68 7.38
C ILE A 48 -3.18 -2.66 8.31
N LYS A 49 -3.62 -2.60 9.57
CA LYS A 49 -3.08 -1.64 10.54
C LYS A 49 -1.60 -1.86 10.82
N GLU A 50 -1.15 -3.12 10.81
CA GLU A 50 0.26 -3.45 11.00
C GLU A 50 1.09 -3.19 9.73
N TRP A 51 0.46 -3.21 8.58
CA TRP A 51 1.11 -3.19 7.27
C TRP A 51 1.21 -1.78 6.69
N PHE A 52 0.10 -1.04 6.66
CA PHE A 52 0.06 0.30 6.06
C PHE A 52 0.74 1.33 6.96
N GLY A 53 1.19 2.43 6.36
CA GLY A 53 1.90 3.48 7.08
C GLY A 53 1.08 4.08 8.20
N SER A 54 -0.21 4.35 7.95
CA SER A 54 -1.13 4.78 8.98
C SER A 54 -2.56 4.48 8.54
N THR A 55 -3.44 4.31 9.52
CA THR A 55 -4.87 4.12 9.27
C THR A 55 -5.68 4.78 10.38
N GLY A 56 -6.97 5.00 10.13
CA GLY A 56 -7.91 5.30 11.20
C GLY A 56 -8.29 4.04 11.97
N GLU A 57 -9.20 4.18 12.91
CA GLU A 57 -9.62 3.04 13.73
C GLU A 57 -10.56 2.10 12.99
N ASN A 58 -11.50 2.67 12.24
CA ASN A 58 -12.51 1.88 11.53
C ASN A 58 -12.15 1.77 10.06
N LEU A 59 -11.90 0.54 9.62
CA LEU A 59 -11.63 0.27 8.22
C LEU A 59 -12.15 -1.11 7.87
N TYR A 60 -12.57 -1.26 6.61
CA TYR A 60 -13.04 -2.51 6.07
C TYR A 60 -12.54 -2.63 4.64
N LEU A 61 -11.78 -3.68 4.37
CA LEU A 61 -11.31 -3.96 3.02
C LEU A 61 -11.69 -5.38 2.65
N ASN A 62 -12.32 -5.52 1.50
CA ASN A 62 -12.54 -6.83 0.93
C ASN A 62 -11.25 -7.32 0.27
N ARG A 63 -11.14 -8.62 0.09
CA ARG A 63 -10.04 -9.19 -0.66
C ARG A 63 -10.34 -9.06 -2.16
N GLN A 64 -9.44 -8.99 -3.01
CA GLN A 64 -7.99 -8.98 -2.88
C GLN A 64 -7.47 -7.56 -2.75
N VAL A 65 -6.34 -7.41 -2.06
CA VAL A 65 -5.63 -6.14 -1.99
C VAL A 65 -4.21 -6.38 -2.48
N LEU A 66 -3.75 -5.57 -3.42
CA LEU A 66 -2.42 -5.66 -4.00
C LEU A 66 -1.72 -4.32 -3.85
N VAL A 67 -0.55 -4.31 -3.24
CA VAL A 67 0.23 -3.09 -3.06
C VAL A 67 1.71 -3.37 -3.31
N ASP A 68 2.53 -2.30 -3.42
CA ASP A 68 3.98 -2.46 -3.53
C ASP A 68 4.62 -2.61 -2.15
N TYR A 69 4.48 -1.62 -1.29
CA TYR A 69 5.16 -1.59 0.01
C TYR A 69 4.20 -1.55 1.18
N GLY A 70 3.06 -0.90 1.03
CA GLY A 70 2.08 -0.71 2.10
C GLY A 70 2.47 0.41 3.05
N VAL A 71 3.74 0.54 3.41
CA VAL A 71 4.21 1.54 4.37
C VAL A 71 4.02 2.97 3.89
N ASN A 72 3.83 3.17 2.60
CA ASN A 72 3.60 4.50 2.01
C ASN A 72 2.11 4.81 1.83
N ILE A 73 1.22 3.97 2.37
CA ILE A 73 -0.22 4.18 2.26
C ILE A 73 -0.75 4.69 3.58
N HIS A 74 -1.50 5.80 3.52
CA HIS A 74 -2.09 6.44 4.69
C HIS A 74 -3.58 6.60 4.47
N LEU A 75 -4.36 5.93 5.30
CA LEU A 75 -5.82 5.94 5.21
C LEU A 75 -6.42 6.73 6.36
N GLY A 76 -7.46 7.52 6.07
CA GLY A 76 -8.22 8.21 7.10
C GLY A 76 -9.22 7.32 7.80
N GLU A 77 -10.10 7.93 8.60
CA GLU A 77 -11.14 7.21 9.33
C GLU A 77 -12.22 6.69 8.40
N ASN A 78 -12.86 5.59 8.80
CA ASN A 78 -14.02 5.02 8.13
C ASN A 78 -13.75 4.66 6.66
N PHE A 79 -12.60 4.03 6.42
CA PHE A 79 -12.23 3.61 5.07
C PHE A 79 -12.95 2.32 4.70
N TYR A 80 -13.56 2.29 3.52
CA TYR A 80 -14.18 1.09 2.97
C TYR A 80 -13.65 0.84 1.58
N ALA A 81 -13.20 -0.39 1.30
CA ALA A 81 -12.81 -0.78 -0.06
C ALA A 81 -13.52 -2.05 -0.47
N ASN A 82 -14.04 -2.03 -1.69
CA ASN A 82 -14.65 -3.20 -2.30
C ASN A 82 -13.56 -4.13 -2.86
N TYR A 83 -13.93 -5.17 -3.56
CA TYR A 83 -13.01 -6.21 -4.03
C TYR A 83 -11.97 -5.70 -5.03
N ASN A 84 -10.79 -6.30 -4.98
CA ASN A 84 -9.71 -6.09 -5.96
C ASN A 84 -9.18 -4.66 -5.99
N LEU A 85 -8.76 -4.18 -4.83
CA LEU A 85 -8.10 -2.88 -4.71
C LEU A 85 -6.61 -3.03 -5.01
N THR A 86 -6.08 -2.17 -5.88
CA THR A 86 -4.65 -2.12 -6.18
C THR A 86 -4.12 -0.74 -5.83
N MET A 87 -3.08 -0.69 -5.01
CA MET A 87 -2.46 0.56 -4.57
C MET A 87 -0.95 0.42 -4.70
N LEU A 88 -0.40 0.88 -5.80
CA LEU A 88 1.04 0.76 -6.04
C LEU A 88 1.74 1.98 -5.46
N ASP A 89 2.16 1.84 -4.23
CA ASP A 89 2.67 2.92 -3.40
C ASP A 89 4.20 3.07 -3.45
N ILE A 90 4.74 3.20 -4.66
CA ILE A 90 6.13 3.60 -4.84
C ILE A 90 6.33 4.97 -4.20
N CYS A 91 5.41 5.89 -4.48
CA CYS A 91 5.32 7.16 -3.77
C CYS A 91 4.12 7.13 -2.82
N PRO A 92 4.07 8.02 -1.82
CA PRO A 92 2.98 7.99 -0.84
C PRO A 92 1.60 8.17 -1.44
N ILE A 93 0.64 7.41 -0.90
CA ILE A 93 -0.77 7.52 -1.21
C ILE A 93 -1.49 7.89 0.08
N THR A 94 -2.19 9.02 0.08
CA THR A 94 -2.95 9.47 1.24
C THR A 94 -4.41 9.61 0.85
N ILE A 95 -5.29 8.94 1.62
CA ILE A 95 -6.73 8.97 1.38
C ILE A 95 -7.39 9.52 2.63
N GLY A 96 -8.26 10.52 2.44
CA GLY A 96 -8.93 11.19 3.54
C GLY A 96 -10.01 10.35 4.22
N ASN A 97 -10.75 10.98 5.13
CA ASN A 97 -11.76 10.29 5.91
C ASN A 97 -13.00 9.94 5.08
N ASN A 98 -13.68 8.88 5.48
CA ASN A 98 -14.98 8.46 4.94
C ASN A 98 -14.91 8.10 3.45
N ALA A 99 -13.79 7.55 3.01
CA ALA A 99 -13.64 7.13 1.62
C ALA A 99 -14.36 5.80 1.37
N MET A 100 -15.05 5.70 0.25
CA MET A 100 -15.67 4.47 -0.20
C MET A 100 -15.12 4.14 -1.59
N ILE A 101 -14.39 3.04 -1.67
CA ILE A 101 -13.70 2.65 -2.91
C ILE A 101 -14.47 1.52 -3.57
N GLY A 102 -14.86 1.72 -4.83
CA GLY A 102 -15.56 0.69 -5.61
C GLY A 102 -14.65 -0.46 -6.00
N PRO A 103 -15.23 -1.53 -6.59
CA PRO A 103 -14.42 -2.69 -6.96
C PRO A 103 -13.47 -2.38 -8.11
N ASN A 104 -12.36 -3.11 -8.14
CA ASN A 104 -11.34 -3.02 -9.19
C ASN A 104 -10.74 -1.62 -9.34
N CYS A 105 -10.63 -0.89 -8.23
CA CYS A 105 -10.06 0.45 -8.23
C CYS A 105 -8.54 0.36 -8.16
N GLN A 106 -7.85 1.28 -8.83
CA GLN A 106 -6.39 1.32 -8.86
C GLN A 106 -5.88 2.71 -8.51
N PHE A 107 -4.88 2.74 -7.62
CA PHE A 107 -4.12 3.96 -7.30
C PHE A 107 -2.68 3.67 -7.68
N LEU A 108 -2.19 4.32 -8.72
CA LEU A 108 -0.89 4.00 -9.31
C LEU A 108 0.03 5.21 -9.22
N THR A 109 1.07 5.10 -8.41
CA THR A 109 2.07 6.15 -8.30
C THR A 109 3.34 5.90 -9.11
N PRO A 110 3.68 4.65 -9.52
CA PRO A 110 4.89 4.44 -10.32
C PRO A 110 4.84 5.22 -11.62
N LEU A 111 5.99 5.85 -11.94
CA LEU A 111 6.13 6.60 -13.17
C LEU A 111 7.38 6.08 -13.88
N HIS A 112 7.20 5.65 -15.12
CA HIS A 112 8.31 5.19 -15.94
C HIS A 112 8.63 6.22 -17.00
N PRO A 113 9.88 6.59 -17.19
CA PRO A 113 10.24 7.54 -18.27
C PRO A 113 9.80 6.98 -19.62
N LEU A 114 9.21 7.83 -20.44
CA LEU A 114 8.86 7.46 -21.80
C LEU A 114 10.08 7.35 -22.66
N ASP A 115 11.14 8.01 -22.27
CA ASP A 115 12.38 8.04 -23.00
C ASP A 115 13.46 7.33 -22.19
N PRO A 116 14.08 6.31 -22.73
CA PRO A 116 15.05 5.55 -22.00
C PRO A 116 16.31 6.34 -21.64
#